data_9e92238bcceb208d6a798b3119ae8f61
#
_entry.id   9e92238bcceb208d6a798b3119ae8f61
#
_cell.length_a   1.000
_cell.length_b   1.000
_cell.length_c   1.000
_cell.angle_alpha   90.00
_cell.angle_beta   90.00
_cell.angle_gamma   90.00
#
_symmetry.space_group_name_H-M   'P 1'
#
loop_
_entity.id
_entity.type
_entity.pdbx_description
1 polymer ?
#
loop_
_entity_poly.entity_id
_entity_poly.type
_entity_poly.pdbx_seq_one_letter_code
_entity_poly.pdbx_strand_id
1 'polypeptide(L)'
;MIPRLFLLFILIIYTWNCVGTSYQKMARDDPAALIALEDSLSERGPSPSVISALVAAHNILGIAALESEDYKKGIDHFSKAVGLSELDTLSRYNLLIAEGHLFYKRGNKDGLWEAIQNYYKAAQLKPDLGDPHYYIGQSYHKIGDTDFDLILESYEKALTLNLSSHIREKTEAAHARAAQRDKLLKDFWK
;
A
#
# COMPACT_ATOMS: atom_id res chain seq x y z
N MET A 1 37.88 -32.96 22.31
CA MET A 1 36.91 -32.53 23.37
C MET A 1 36.38 -31.15 22.92
N ILE A 2 35.18 -31.08 22.40
CA ILE A 2 34.53 -29.80 22.09
C ILE A 2 34.12 -29.20 23.45
N PRO A 3 34.53 -27.98 23.81
CA PRO A 3 34.21 -27.44 25.12
C PRO A 3 32.70 -27.27 25.25
N ARG A 4 32.17 -27.72 26.36
CA ARG A 4 30.73 -27.63 26.71
C ARG A 4 30.14 -26.22 26.52
N LEU A 5 30.98 -25.19 26.56
CA LEU A 5 30.59 -23.79 26.30
C LEU A 5 30.16 -23.55 24.83
N PHE A 6 30.79 -24.24 23.89
CA PHE A 6 30.49 -24.11 22.45
C PHE A 6 29.14 -24.73 22.08
N LEU A 7 28.79 -25.83 22.77
CA LEU A 7 27.47 -26.49 22.60
C LEU A 7 26.32 -25.63 23.17
N LEU A 8 26.54 -24.92 24.27
CA LEU A 8 25.57 -23.97 24.84
C LEU A 8 25.34 -22.77 23.94
N PHE A 9 26.41 -22.25 23.30
CA PHE A 9 26.30 -21.13 22.35
C PHE A 9 25.50 -21.51 21.08
N ILE A 10 25.73 -22.71 20.56
CA ILE A 10 25.00 -23.25 19.40
C ILE A 10 23.52 -23.45 19.75
N LEU A 11 23.21 -23.95 20.94
CA LEU A 11 21.81 -24.13 21.40
C LEU A 11 21.06 -22.80 21.54
N ILE A 12 21.72 -21.76 22.03
CA ILE A 12 21.13 -20.39 22.14
C ILE A 12 20.86 -19.80 20.77
N ILE A 13 21.75 -19.98 19.78
CA ILE A 13 21.55 -19.49 18.40
C ILE A 13 20.36 -20.21 17.74
N TYR A 14 20.20 -21.52 17.95
CA TYR A 14 19.07 -22.29 17.40
C TYR A 14 17.72 -21.89 17.99
N THR A 15 17.66 -21.58 19.29
CA THR A 15 16.40 -21.15 19.94
C THR A 15 15.96 -19.76 19.47
N TRP A 16 16.89 -18.84 19.22
CA TRP A 16 16.58 -17.50 18.73
C TRP A 16 16.05 -17.51 17.28
N ASN A 17 16.61 -18.36 16.41
CA ASN A 17 16.07 -18.50 15.05
C ASN A 17 14.68 -19.15 15.03
N CYS A 18 14.37 -20.05 15.95
CA CYS A 18 13.08 -20.74 16.01
C CYS A 18 11.92 -19.80 16.43
N VAL A 19 12.18 -18.83 17.34
CA VAL A 19 11.17 -17.86 17.79
C VAL A 19 10.83 -16.87 16.67
N GLY A 20 11.82 -16.37 15.95
CA GLY A 20 11.59 -15.43 14.82
C GLY A 20 10.76 -16.05 13.69
N THR A 21 11.01 -17.31 13.35
CA THR A 21 10.22 -18.04 12.34
C THR A 21 8.79 -18.31 12.81
N SER A 22 8.54 -18.46 14.12
CA SER A 22 7.21 -18.63 14.68
C SER A 22 6.35 -17.35 14.51
N TYR A 23 6.87 -16.17 14.82
CA TYR A 23 6.14 -14.91 14.65
C TYR A 23 5.93 -14.55 13.19
N GLN A 24 6.88 -14.82 12.30
CA GLN A 24 6.70 -14.65 10.86
C GLN A 24 5.61 -15.57 10.29
N LYS A 25 5.50 -16.79 10.80
CA LYS A 25 4.40 -17.69 10.45
C LYS A 25 3.07 -17.16 10.98
N MET A 26 3.03 -16.72 12.24
CA MET A 26 1.84 -16.15 12.87
C MET A 26 1.36 -14.89 12.13
N ALA A 27 2.27 -14.03 11.68
CA ALA A 27 1.92 -12.86 10.87
C ALA A 27 1.15 -13.22 9.59
N ARG A 28 1.46 -14.35 8.95
CA ARG A 28 0.77 -14.81 7.75
C ARG A 28 -0.53 -15.55 8.03
N ASP A 29 -0.51 -16.44 9.03
CA ASP A 29 -1.60 -17.38 9.30
C ASP A 29 -2.70 -16.76 10.16
N ASP A 30 -2.32 -15.91 11.13
CA ASP A 30 -3.24 -15.19 12.03
C ASP A 30 -2.63 -13.83 12.45
N PRO A 31 -2.64 -12.83 11.54
CA PRO A 31 -2.07 -11.52 11.83
C PRO A 31 -2.76 -10.83 13.01
N ALA A 32 -4.05 -11.06 13.23
CA ALA A 32 -4.79 -10.45 14.33
C ALA A 32 -4.31 -10.96 15.69
N ALA A 33 -4.06 -12.26 15.82
CA ALA A 33 -3.52 -12.85 17.03
C ALA A 33 -2.10 -12.32 17.33
N LEU A 34 -1.27 -12.09 16.31
CA LEU A 34 0.05 -11.49 16.51
C LEU A 34 -0.05 -10.05 17.02
N ILE A 35 -0.94 -9.23 16.45
CA ILE A 35 -1.15 -7.86 16.89
C ILE A 35 -1.69 -7.79 18.33
N ALA A 36 -2.51 -8.75 18.73
CA ALA A 36 -2.97 -8.83 20.14
C ALA A 36 -1.82 -9.02 21.16
N LEU A 37 -0.65 -9.47 20.70
CA LEU A 37 0.56 -9.61 21.51
C LEU A 37 1.51 -8.41 21.42
N GLU A 38 1.23 -7.41 20.57
CA GLU A 38 2.14 -6.32 20.24
C GLU A 38 2.65 -5.57 21.47
N ASP A 39 1.76 -5.18 22.39
CA ASP A 39 2.13 -4.44 23.61
C ASP A 39 3.12 -5.26 24.45
N SER A 40 2.82 -6.54 24.68
CA SER A 40 3.67 -7.42 25.49
C SER A 40 5.03 -7.72 24.83
N LEU A 41 5.08 -7.71 23.49
CA LEU A 41 6.32 -7.89 22.74
C LEU A 41 7.16 -6.60 22.75
N SER A 42 6.50 -5.44 22.69
CA SER A 42 7.14 -4.13 22.70
C SER A 42 7.80 -3.81 24.06
N GLU A 43 7.15 -4.15 25.18
CA GLU A 43 7.69 -3.97 26.53
C GLU A 43 9.01 -4.72 26.76
N ARG A 44 9.22 -5.83 26.06
CA ARG A 44 10.43 -6.68 26.20
C ARG A 44 11.59 -6.25 25.32
N GLY A 45 11.46 -5.16 24.55
CA GLY A 45 12.44 -4.77 23.54
C GLY A 45 12.46 -5.77 22.36
N PRO A 46 11.58 -5.63 21.37
CA PRO A 46 11.38 -6.62 20.32
C PRO A 46 12.65 -6.78 19.47
N SER A 47 12.96 -8.03 19.11
CA SER A 47 14.03 -8.30 18.14
C SER A 47 13.65 -7.82 16.75
N PRO A 48 14.62 -7.56 15.84
CA PRO A 48 14.34 -7.17 14.46
C PRO A 48 13.39 -8.13 13.73
N SER A 49 13.45 -9.42 14.04
CA SER A 49 12.54 -10.43 13.45
C SER A 49 11.10 -10.30 13.95
N VAL A 50 10.90 -9.92 15.22
CA VAL A 50 9.58 -9.62 15.79
C VAL A 50 9.01 -8.35 15.17
N ILE A 51 9.82 -7.28 15.07
CA ILE A 51 9.42 -6.03 14.41
C ILE A 51 8.98 -6.31 12.96
N SER A 52 9.79 -7.06 12.21
CA SER A 52 9.44 -7.43 10.83
C SER A 52 8.13 -8.25 10.74
N ALA A 53 7.87 -9.13 11.70
CA ALA A 53 6.62 -9.89 11.76
C ALA A 53 5.41 -8.99 12.07
N LEU A 54 5.53 -8.05 13.01
CA LEU A 54 4.49 -7.07 13.34
C LEU A 54 4.20 -6.15 12.15
N VAL A 55 5.23 -5.64 11.47
CA VAL A 55 5.09 -4.85 10.24
C VAL A 55 4.32 -5.63 9.18
N ALA A 56 4.66 -6.91 8.97
CA ALA A 56 3.96 -7.76 8.00
C ALA A 56 2.49 -7.98 8.40
N ALA A 57 2.21 -8.25 9.68
CA ALA A 57 0.85 -8.43 10.18
C ALA A 57 -0.01 -7.16 10.00
N HIS A 58 0.53 -5.99 10.34
CA HIS A 58 -0.15 -4.72 10.11
C HIS A 58 -0.40 -4.46 8.62
N ASN A 59 0.56 -4.73 7.74
CA ASN A 59 0.34 -4.58 6.29
C ASN A 59 -0.78 -5.51 5.79
N ILE A 60 -0.83 -6.76 6.24
CA ILE A 60 -1.89 -7.71 5.86
C ILE A 60 -3.27 -7.22 6.31
N LEU A 61 -3.41 -6.80 7.58
CA LEU A 61 -4.66 -6.29 8.11
C LEU A 61 -5.08 -4.96 7.46
N GLY A 62 -4.11 -4.11 7.14
CA GLY A 62 -4.35 -2.86 6.43
C GLY A 62 -4.86 -3.10 5.00
N ILE A 63 -4.29 -4.06 4.28
CA ILE A 63 -4.75 -4.45 2.94
C ILE A 63 -6.19 -5.01 3.01
N ALA A 64 -6.48 -5.91 3.95
CA ALA A 64 -7.83 -6.44 4.15
C ALA A 64 -8.86 -5.34 4.48
N ALA A 65 -8.45 -4.31 5.23
CA ALA A 65 -9.27 -3.13 5.48
C ALA A 65 -9.52 -2.30 4.22
N LEU A 66 -8.51 -2.13 3.34
CA LEU A 66 -8.69 -1.46 2.04
C LEU A 66 -9.65 -2.22 1.13
N GLU A 67 -9.55 -3.54 1.06
CA GLU A 67 -10.43 -4.40 0.27
C GLU A 67 -11.89 -4.29 0.72
N SER A 68 -12.12 -4.05 2.02
CA SER A 68 -13.46 -3.79 2.59
C SER A 68 -13.86 -2.30 2.57
N GLU A 69 -13.09 -1.43 1.92
CA GLU A 69 -13.25 0.02 1.87
C GLU A 69 -13.25 0.73 3.25
N ASP A 70 -12.73 0.07 4.28
CA ASP A 70 -12.48 0.69 5.58
C ASP A 70 -11.12 1.39 5.59
N TYR A 71 -11.05 2.48 4.83
CA TYR A 71 -9.80 3.23 4.64
C TYR A 71 -9.21 3.77 5.94
N LYS A 72 -10.05 4.12 6.93
CA LYS A 72 -9.57 4.61 8.23
C LYS A 72 -8.84 3.53 8.99
N LYS A 73 -9.40 2.32 9.02
CA LYS A 73 -8.77 1.16 9.64
C LYS A 73 -7.49 0.76 8.91
N GLY A 74 -7.50 0.83 7.56
CA GLY A 74 -6.31 0.61 6.74
C GLY A 74 -5.18 1.58 7.10
N ILE A 75 -5.48 2.88 7.17
CA ILE A 75 -4.55 3.94 7.56
C ILE A 75 -3.98 3.68 8.97
N ASP A 76 -4.81 3.29 9.94
CA ASP A 76 -4.34 2.98 11.30
C ASP A 76 -3.31 1.85 11.29
N HIS A 77 -3.59 0.74 10.61
CA HIS A 77 -2.66 -0.36 10.49
C HIS A 77 -1.36 0.03 9.76
N PHE A 78 -1.44 0.71 8.62
CA PHE A 78 -0.23 1.12 7.90
C PHE A 78 0.59 2.15 8.66
N SER A 79 -0.04 3.06 9.40
CA SER A 79 0.64 4.02 10.27
C SER A 79 1.43 3.31 11.38
N LYS A 80 0.85 2.27 12.00
CA LYS A 80 1.55 1.44 12.98
C LYS A 80 2.73 0.70 12.35
N ALA A 81 2.56 0.12 11.15
CA ALA A 81 3.66 -0.52 10.44
C ALA A 81 4.80 0.45 10.15
N VAL A 82 4.50 1.69 9.72
CA VAL A 82 5.50 2.75 9.52
C VAL A 82 6.15 3.16 10.83
N GLY A 83 5.38 3.25 11.93
CA GLY A 83 5.93 3.54 13.27
C GLY A 83 6.91 2.48 13.77
N LEU A 84 6.67 1.20 13.45
CA LEU A 84 7.57 0.09 13.76
C LEU A 84 8.82 0.05 12.86
N SER A 85 8.70 0.51 11.61
CA SER A 85 9.79 0.54 10.62
C SER A 85 9.60 1.71 9.65
N GLU A 86 10.18 2.86 9.99
CA GLU A 86 10.05 4.11 9.22
C GLU A 86 10.55 4.01 7.77
N LEU A 87 11.52 3.15 7.51
CA LEU A 87 12.11 2.96 6.19
C LEU A 87 11.41 1.86 5.37
N ASP A 88 10.39 1.19 5.91
CA ASP A 88 9.66 0.17 5.16
C ASP A 88 8.86 0.79 4.01
N THR A 89 9.39 0.63 2.80
CA THR A 89 8.81 1.21 1.58
C THR A 89 7.40 0.68 1.31
N LEU A 90 7.12 -0.58 1.66
CA LEU A 90 5.80 -1.18 1.43
C LEU A 90 4.73 -0.54 2.33
N SER A 91 5.00 -0.41 3.62
CA SER A 91 4.08 0.21 4.58
C SER A 91 3.80 1.67 4.22
N ARG A 92 4.86 2.42 3.85
CA ARG A 92 4.73 3.82 3.41
C ARG A 92 3.90 3.95 2.13
N TYR A 93 4.14 3.08 1.16
CA TYR A 93 3.36 3.03 -0.08
C TYR A 93 1.88 2.75 0.22
N ASN A 94 1.60 1.72 1.01
CA ASN A 94 0.24 1.34 1.36
C ASN A 94 -0.49 2.44 2.15
N LEU A 95 0.21 3.13 3.05
CA LEU A 95 -0.33 4.28 3.79
C LEU A 95 -0.78 5.38 2.83
N LEU A 96 0.08 5.77 1.89
CA LEU A 96 -0.24 6.82 0.91
C LEU A 96 -1.41 6.42 -0.01
N ILE A 97 -1.49 5.16 -0.42
CA ILE A 97 -2.64 4.64 -1.19
C ILE A 97 -3.92 4.71 -0.35
N ALA A 98 -3.88 4.30 0.92
CA ALA A 98 -5.03 4.34 1.80
C ALA A 98 -5.55 5.76 2.07
N GLU A 99 -4.63 6.70 2.34
CA GLU A 99 -4.95 8.13 2.49
C GLU A 99 -5.54 8.69 1.19
N GLY A 100 -4.94 8.38 0.05
CA GLY A 100 -5.47 8.75 -1.27
C GLY A 100 -6.90 8.26 -1.47
N HIS A 101 -7.20 7.01 -1.13
CA HIS A 101 -8.56 6.46 -1.22
C HIS A 101 -9.54 7.15 -0.27
N LEU A 102 -9.12 7.46 0.96
CA LEU A 102 -9.95 8.20 1.91
C LEU A 102 -10.31 9.60 1.37
N PHE A 103 -9.34 10.32 0.82
CA PHE A 103 -9.55 11.63 0.22
C PHE A 103 -10.40 11.55 -1.06
N TYR A 104 -10.15 10.57 -1.91
CA TYR A 104 -10.96 10.31 -3.11
C TYR A 104 -12.42 10.02 -2.77
N LYS A 105 -12.66 9.28 -1.69
CA LYS A 105 -14.03 8.96 -1.21
C LYS A 105 -14.78 10.21 -0.76
N ARG A 106 -14.12 11.21 -0.18
CA ARG A 106 -14.74 12.50 0.18
C ARG A 106 -15.34 13.22 -1.03
N GLY A 107 -14.68 13.14 -2.18
CA GLY A 107 -15.20 13.57 -3.47
C GLY A 107 -15.33 15.07 -3.70
N ASN A 108 -15.02 15.93 -2.73
CA ASN A 108 -14.92 17.37 -2.94
C ASN A 108 -13.60 17.71 -3.65
N LYS A 109 -13.56 18.86 -4.32
CA LYS A 109 -12.42 19.25 -5.16
C LYS A 109 -11.09 19.21 -4.41
N ASP A 110 -11.04 19.77 -3.20
CA ASP A 110 -9.81 19.79 -2.39
C ASP A 110 -9.38 18.36 -2.00
N GLY A 111 -10.32 17.51 -1.59
CA GLY A 111 -10.04 16.10 -1.30
C GLY A 111 -9.51 15.34 -2.52
N LEU A 112 -10.00 15.64 -3.72
CA LEU A 112 -9.48 15.00 -4.94
C LEU A 112 -8.05 15.45 -5.25
N TRP A 113 -7.70 16.70 -4.99
CA TRP A 113 -6.31 17.16 -5.11
C TRP A 113 -5.39 16.53 -4.07
N GLU A 114 -5.84 16.38 -2.82
CA GLU A 114 -5.11 15.64 -1.78
C GLU A 114 -4.91 14.17 -2.17
N ALA A 115 -5.93 13.53 -2.75
CA ALA A 115 -5.82 12.17 -3.26
C ALA A 115 -4.73 12.06 -4.34
N ILE A 116 -4.73 12.96 -5.32
CA ILE A 116 -3.73 13.02 -6.39
C ILE A 116 -2.33 13.17 -5.80
N GLN A 117 -2.11 14.06 -4.82
CA GLN A 117 -0.81 14.24 -4.20
C GLN A 117 -0.32 12.97 -3.49
N ASN A 118 -1.20 12.28 -2.76
CA ASN A 118 -0.84 11.02 -2.09
C ASN A 118 -0.50 9.93 -3.10
N TYR A 119 -1.25 9.80 -4.20
CA TYR A 119 -0.95 8.83 -5.25
C TYR A 119 0.36 9.15 -5.97
N TYR A 120 0.70 10.43 -6.21
CA TYR A 120 2.01 10.81 -6.76
C TYR A 120 3.15 10.43 -5.82
N LYS A 121 3.02 10.67 -4.51
CA LYS A 121 4.01 10.24 -3.53
C LYS A 121 4.17 8.71 -3.50
N ALA A 122 3.05 7.97 -3.63
CA ALA A 122 3.07 6.51 -3.73
C ALA A 122 3.80 6.05 -5.00
N ALA A 123 3.55 6.68 -6.15
CA ALA A 123 4.24 6.39 -7.41
C ALA A 123 5.76 6.64 -7.31
N GLN A 124 6.20 7.64 -6.55
CA GLN A 124 7.63 7.87 -6.30
C GLN A 124 8.27 6.78 -5.45
N LEU A 125 7.55 6.19 -4.51
CA LEU A 125 8.06 5.09 -3.69
C LEU A 125 8.16 3.76 -4.46
N LYS A 126 7.25 3.52 -5.38
CA LYS A 126 7.20 2.32 -6.23
C LYS A 126 6.95 2.69 -7.69
N PRO A 127 8.00 3.16 -8.39
CA PRO A 127 7.85 3.72 -9.74
C PRO A 127 7.54 2.69 -10.83
N ASP A 128 7.67 1.42 -10.51
CA ASP A 128 7.32 0.28 -11.38
C ASP A 128 5.83 -0.10 -11.34
N LEU A 129 5.05 0.42 -10.37
CA LEU A 129 3.63 0.12 -10.22
C LEU A 129 2.75 1.16 -10.92
N GLY A 130 1.80 0.69 -11.70
CA GLY A 130 0.84 1.51 -12.44
C GLY A 130 -0.39 1.93 -11.64
N ASP A 131 -0.71 1.23 -10.54
CA ASP A 131 -1.91 1.48 -9.74
C ASP A 131 -2.06 2.95 -9.28
N PRO A 132 -1.00 3.63 -8.77
CA PRO A 132 -1.13 5.03 -8.39
C PRO A 132 -1.52 5.93 -9.56
N HIS A 133 -0.98 5.68 -10.76
CA HIS A 133 -1.31 6.46 -11.96
C HIS A 133 -2.75 6.23 -12.43
N TYR A 134 -3.26 5.00 -12.29
CA TYR A 134 -4.68 4.74 -12.51
C TYR A 134 -5.56 5.57 -11.57
N TYR A 135 -5.25 5.62 -10.27
CA TYR A 135 -6.01 6.40 -9.30
C TYR A 135 -5.88 7.92 -9.51
N ILE A 136 -4.73 8.40 -9.99
CA ILE A 136 -4.55 9.80 -10.42
C ILE A 136 -5.50 10.12 -11.57
N GLY A 137 -5.55 9.30 -12.61
CA GLY A 137 -6.47 9.48 -13.73
C GLY A 137 -7.94 9.48 -13.31
N GLN A 138 -8.32 8.57 -12.38
CA GLN A 138 -9.65 8.55 -11.79
C GLN A 138 -9.96 9.84 -11.02
N SER A 139 -9.00 10.40 -10.31
CA SER A 139 -9.17 11.63 -9.53
C SER A 139 -9.34 12.84 -10.44
N TYR A 140 -8.52 12.98 -11.47
CA TYR A 140 -8.69 14.02 -12.50
C TYR A 140 -10.04 13.92 -13.18
N HIS A 141 -10.45 12.72 -13.60
CA HIS A 141 -11.77 12.51 -14.19
C HIS A 141 -12.91 12.93 -13.26
N LYS A 142 -12.80 12.67 -11.96
CA LYS A 142 -13.81 13.05 -10.97
C LYS A 142 -13.81 14.55 -10.64
N ILE A 143 -12.68 15.26 -10.81
CA ILE A 143 -12.60 16.73 -10.67
C ILE A 143 -13.41 17.40 -11.79
N GLY A 144 -13.36 16.88 -13.01
CA GLY A 144 -14.10 17.37 -14.16
C GLY A 144 -13.44 17.01 -15.48
N ASP A 145 -14.21 17.05 -16.54
CA ASP A 145 -13.78 16.65 -17.89
C ASP A 145 -13.18 17.83 -18.70
N THR A 146 -12.48 18.75 -18.06
CA THR A 146 -11.87 19.88 -18.74
C THR A 146 -10.40 19.65 -19.14
N ASP A 147 -9.73 18.77 -18.41
CA ASP A 147 -8.29 18.48 -18.59
C ASP A 147 -8.08 17.03 -19.07
N PHE A 148 -8.63 16.69 -20.24
CA PHE A 148 -8.51 15.34 -20.82
C PHE A 148 -7.06 14.91 -21.00
N ASP A 149 -6.14 15.83 -21.27
CA ASP A 149 -4.73 15.52 -21.44
C ASP A 149 -4.14 14.89 -20.15
N LEU A 150 -4.45 15.45 -18.96
CA LEU A 150 -4.00 14.89 -17.68
C LEU A 150 -4.63 13.53 -17.37
N ILE A 151 -5.91 13.36 -17.74
CA ILE A 151 -6.63 12.10 -17.57
C ILE A 151 -6.02 11.01 -18.43
N LEU A 152 -5.81 11.30 -19.71
CA LEU A 152 -5.27 10.36 -20.70
C LEU A 152 -3.81 10.00 -20.36
N GLU A 153 -2.95 10.99 -20.12
CA GLU A 153 -1.56 10.79 -19.73
C GLU A 153 -1.45 9.89 -18.49
N SER A 154 -2.31 10.08 -17.49
CA SER A 154 -2.30 9.27 -16.27
C SER A 154 -2.64 7.81 -16.56
N TYR A 155 -3.67 7.54 -17.37
CA TYR A 155 -4.02 6.16 -17.73
C TYR A 155 -2.98 5.52 -18.67
N GLU A 156 -2.45 6.27 -19.64
CA GLU A 156 -1.37 5.80 -20.50
C GLU A 156 -0.14 5.42 -19.66
N LYS A 157 0.26 6.28 -18.74
CA LYS A 157 1.35 5.97 -17.82
C LYS A 157 1.09 4.71 -17.00
N ALA A 158 -0.11 4.54 -16.47
CA ALA A 158 -0.49 3.35 -15.73
C ALA A 158 -0.34 2.08 -16.60
N LEU A 159 -0.78 2.12 -17.85
CA LEU A 159 -0.74 0.98 -18.79
C LEU A 159 0.69 0.57 -19.20
N THR A 160 1.66 1.49 -19.14
CA THR A 160 3.07 1.18 -19.42
C THR A 160 3.78 0.50 -18.25
N LEU A 161 3.19 0.46 -17.06
CA LEU A 161 3.77 -0.06 -15.83
C LEU A 161 3.12 -1.39 -15.41
N ASN A 162 3.63 -1.96 -14.31
CA ASN A 162 3.04 -3.16 -13.73
C ASN A 162 1.67 -2.86 -13.12
N LEU A 163 0.64 -3.49 -13.66
CA LEU A 163 -0.74 -3.44 -13.17
C LEU A 163 -1.25 -4.85 -12.90
N SER A 164 -2.05 -5.02 -11.86
CA SER A 164 -2.85 -6.24 -11.72
C SER A 164 -3.83 -6.35 -12.89
N SER A 165 -4.20 -7.58 -13.30
CA SER A 165 -5.09 -7.81 -14.44
C SER A 165 -6.42 -7.05 -14.30
N HIS A 166 -6.98 -7.03 -13.09
CA HIS A 166 -8.22 -6.34 -12.79
C HIS A 166 -8.12 -4.81 -12.92
N ILE A 167 -7.01 -4.20 -12.47
CA ILE A 167 -6.79 -2.75 -12.63
C ILE A 167 -6.46 -2.41 -14.09
N ARG A 168 -5.74 -3.28 -14.79
CA ARG A 168 -5.45 -3.10 -16.22
C ARG A 168 -6.72 -3.00 -17.05
N GLU A 169 -7.64 -3.93 -16.90
CA GLU A 169 -8.92 -3.92 -17.63
C GLU A 169 -9.72 -2.64 -17.34
N LYS A 170 -9.79 -2.24 -16.06
CA LYS A 170 -10.44 -0.98 -15.67
C LYS A 170 -9.76 0.24 -16.28
N THR A 171 -8.43 0.25 -16.34
CA THR A 171 -7.65 1.36 -16.89
C THR A 171 -7.86 1.48 -18.39
N GLU A 172 -7.82 0.38 -19.14
CA GLU A 172 -8.10 0.34 -20.57
C GLU A 172 -9.51 0.87 -20.90
N ALA A 173 -10.51 0.41 -20.14
CA ALA A 173 -11.89 0.87 -20.31
C ALA A 173 -12.06 2.36 -19.95
N ALA A 174 -11.38 2.85 -18.91
CA ALA A 174 -11.44 4.26 -18.49
C ALA A 174 -10.73 5.15 -19.53
N HIS A 175 -9.54 4.75 -20.00
CA HIS A 175 -8.80 5.45 -21.05
C HIS A 175 -9.62 5.56 -22.35
N ALA A 176 -10.20 4.45 -22.82
CA ALA A 176 -11.02 4.45 -24.02
C ALA A 176 -12.23 5.40 -23.92
N ARG A 177 -12.93 5.42 -22.77
CA ARG A 177 -14.04 6.35 -22.52
C ARG A 177 -13.58 7.81 -22.52
N ALA A 178 -12.47 8.12 -21.87
CA ALA A 178 -11.90 9.47 -21.82
C ALA A 178 -11.49 9.96 -23.23
N ALA A 179 -10.81 9.12 -24.01
CA ALA A 179 -10.39 9.43 -25.38
C ALA A 179 -11.58 9.66 -26.31
N GLN A 180 -12.63 8.85 -26.22
CA GLN A 180 -13.86 9.04 -26.97
C GLN A 180 -14.52 10.38 -26.66
N ARG A 181 -14.59 10.74 -25.37
CA ARG A 181 -15.22 11.97 -24.93
C ARG A 181 -14.43 13.21 -25.30
N ASP A 182 -13.10 13.18 -25.19
CA ASP A 182 -12.20 14.23 -25.65
C ASP A 182 -12.39 14.48 -27.16
N LYS A 183 -12.45 13.40 -27.95
CA LYS A 183 -12.68 13.50 -29.40
C LYS A 183 -14.04 14.18 -29.71
N LEU A 184 -15.11 13.77 -29.04
CA LEU A 184 -16.44 14.35 -29.24
C LEU A 184 -16.46 15.85 -28.95
N LEU A 185 -15.79 16.28 -27.87
CA LEU A 185 -15.71 17.70 -27.54
C LEU A 185 -14.87 18.48 -28.55
N LYS A 186 -13.74 17.95 -28.98
CA LYS A 186 -12.90 18.59 -30.03
C LYS A 186 -13.64 18.69 -31.36
N ASP A 187 -14.47 17.73 -31.69
CA ASP A 187 -15.27 17.78 -32.93
C ASP A 187 -16.47 18.74 -32.84
N PHE A 188 -17.01 18.93 -31.63
CA PHE A 188 -18.10 19.90 -31.39
C PHE A 188 -17.64 21.38 -31.52
N TRP A 189 -16.38 21.68 -31.22
CA TRP A 189 -15.82 23.01 -31.25
C TRP A 189 -15.14 23.40 -32.58
N LYS A 190 -15.16 22.53 -33.61
CA LYS A 190 -14.71 22.79 -34.99
C LYS A 190 -15.84 23.33 -35.84
#